data_ada6b087d0fe82cab2188a6e4d065e2d
#
_entry.id   ada6b087d0fe82cab2188a6e4d065e2d
#
_cell.length_a   1.000
_cell.length_b   1.000
_cell.length_c   1.000
_cell.angle_alpha   90.00
_cell.angle_beta   90.00
_cell.angle_gamma   90.00
#
_symmetry.space_group_name_H-M   'P 1'
#
loop_
_entity.id
_entity.type
_entity.pdbx_description
1 polymer ?
#
loop_
_entity_poly.entity_id
_entity_poly.type
_entity_poly.pdbx_seq_one_letter_code
_entity_poly.pdbx_strand_id
1 'polypeptide(L)'
;MTDRGIVVLAATLTGVALCLGACSTHAAPSSDPTAQSAAVPLVPRTAEQIVSALQREGFDVDHPTEATDVNCAQAGCTQAVVTDRFRLLVFPSTGSAQTYAASQDMRQIETIAVGFAPVVPEAQRDRYWNAIVRLAR
;
A
#
# COMPACT_ATOMS: atom_id res chain seq x y z
N MET A 1 -37.05 -22.43 17.51
CA MET A 1 -36.99 -22.86 18.89
C MET A 1 -35.58 -22.60 19.35
N THR A 2 -35.52 -21.59 20.26
CA THR A 2 -34.62 -21.45 21.42
C THR A 2 -33.15 -21.10 21.11
N ASP A 3 -32.50 -20.09 21.65
CA ASP A 3 -32.75 -19.15 22.77
C ASP A 3 -31.68 -18.03 22.72
N ARG A 4 -32.05 -16.89 22.98
CA ARG A 4 -31.64 -15.73 23.75
C ARG A 4 -30.35 -15.88 24.56
N GLY A 5 -29.50 -14.89 24.41
CA GLY A 5 -28.39 -14.59 25.31
C GLY A 5 -27.97 -13.13 25.21
N ILE A 6 -28.76 -12.23 25.76
CA ILE A 6 -28.42 -10.83 26.02
C ILE A 6 -27.58 -10.82 27.31
N VAL A 7 -26.38 -10.26 27.27
CA VAL A 7 -25.66 -9.79 28.45
C VAL A 7 -25.27 -8.34 28.27
N VAL A 8 -26.03 -7.50 28.95
CA VAL A 8 -25.74 -6.09 29.19
C VAL A 8 -24.86 -6.03 30.44
N LEU A 9 -23.73 -5.40 30.39
CA LEU A 9 -22.98 -4.96 31.56
C LEU A 9 -22.48 -3.53 31.36
N ALA A 10 -23.18 -2.62 32.02
CA ALA A 10 -22.77 -1.25 32.25
C ALA A 10 -21.76 -1.21 33.39
N ALA A 11 -20.69 -0.46 33.25
CA ALA A 11 -19.89 0.02 34.36
C ALA A 11 -19.32 1.40 34.04
N THR A 12 -19.92 2.36 34.65
CA THR A 12 -19.46 3.74 34.86
C THR A 12 -18.25 3.76 35.78
N LEU A 13 -17.25 4.59 35.49
CA LEU A 13 -16.41 5.20 36.54
C LEU A 13 -15.76 6.49 36.04
N THR A 14 -16.20 7.54 36.67
CA THR A 14 -15.79 8.94 36.73
C THR A 14 -14.36 9.05 37.27
N GLY A 15 -13.53 9.87 36.61
CA GLY A 15 -12.22 10.21 37.15
C GLY A 15 -11.79 11.59 36.61
N VAL A 16 -12.19 12.65 37.35
CA VAL A 16 -11.70 14.03 37.18
C VAL A 16 -10.35 14.14 37.88
N ALA A 17 -9.31 14.58 37.19
CA ALA A 17 -8.10 15.08 37.80
C ALA A 17 -7.68 16.38 37.07
N LEU A 18 -7.97 17.48 37.72
CA LEU A 18 -7.36 18.80 37.44
C LEU A 18 -5.90 18.77 37.94
N CYS A 19 -4.96 19.08 37.07
CA CYS A 19 -3.64 19.55 37.48
C CYS A 19 -3.36 20.90 36.83
N LEU A 20 -3.55 21.94 37.62
CA LEU A 20 -2.99 23.27 37.39
C LEU A 20 -1.50 23.20 37.80
N GLY A 21 -0.59 23.61 36.93
CA GLY A 21 0.83 23.68 37.25
C GLY A 21 1.59 24.54 36.24
N ALA A 22 1.59 25.82 36.53
CA ALA A 22 2.71 26.76 36.57
C ALA A 22 3.57 26.98 35.30
N CYS A 23 3.47 28.25 34.85
CA CYS A 23 4.42 28.95 34.00
C CYS A 23 5.87 28.81 34.47
N SER A 24 6.77 28.53 33.53
CA SER A 24 8.16 28.94 33.64
C SER A 24 8.65 29.44 32.29
N THR A 25 8.71 30.72 32.17
CA THR A 25 9.45 31.46 31.16
C THR A 25 10.94 31.16 31.32
N HIS A 26 11.56 30.56 30.30
CA HIS A 26 13.00 30.67 30.11
C HIS A 26 13.29 30.94 28.64
N ALA A 27 13.68 32.17 28.40
CA ALA A 27 14.27 32.61 27.16
C ALA A 27 15.72 32.14 27.11
N ALA A 28 16.14 31.58 25.96
CA ALA A 28 17.43 31.85 25.33
C ALA A 28 17.45 31.18 23.94
N PRO A 29 17.86 31.88 22.90
CA PRO A 29 17.94 31.33 21.56
C PRO A 29 19.30 30.64 21.40
N SER A 30 19.29 29.35 21.31
CA SER A 30 20.44 28.62 20.73
C SER A 30 20.00 28.13 19.38
N SER A 31 20.42 28.86 18.36
CA SER A 31 20.34 28.47 16.97
C SER A 31 21.33 27.35 16.72
N ASP A 32 20.91 26.11 16.92
CA ASP A 32 21.57 24.98 16.29
C ASP A 32 20.82 24.72 14.98
N PRO A 33 21.50 24.80 13.84
CA PRO A 33 20.96 24.27 12.60
C PRO A 33 21.09 22.75 12.65
N THR A 34 20.32 22.11 13.52
CA THR A 34 20.10 20.68 13.41
C THR A 34 19.46 20.42 12.06
N ALA A 35 20.26 19.89 11.15
CA ALA A 35 19.82 19.40 9.87
C ALA A 35 18.52 18.62 10.06
N GLN A 36 17.40 19.28 9.80
CA GLN A 36 16.15 18.60 9.52
C GLN A 36 16.44 17.76 8.29
N SER A 37 16.76 16.49 8.55
CA SER A 37 16.68 15.47 7.53
C SER A 37 15.23 15.51 7.05
N ALA A 38 14.99 16.30 6.01
CA ALA A 38 13.71 16.36 5.35
C ALA A 38 13.42 14.91 4.96
N ALA A 39 12.49 14.28 5.68
CA ALA A 39 11.94 13.02 5.27
C ALA A 39 11.39 13.27 3.87
N VAL A 40 12.13 12.81 2.85
CA VAL A 40 11.66 12.82 1.47
C VAL A 40 10.32 12.11 1.52
N PRO A 41 9.22 12.77 1.16
CA PRO A 41 7.93 12.09 1.14
C PRO A 41 8.11 10.87 0.23
N LEU A 42 7.89 9.68 0.77
CA LEU A 42 7.84 8.45 -0.01
C LEU A 42 6.65 8.57 -0.95
N VAL A 43 6.88 9.14 -2.13
CA VAL A 43 5.88 9.16 -3.19
C VAL A 43 5.70 7.69 -3.61
N PRO A 44 4.50 7.13 -3.49
CA PRO A 44 4.23 5.77 -3.94
C PRO A 44 4.68 5.62 -5.39
N ARG A 45 5.43 4.55 -5.68
CA ARG A 45 5.90 4.31 -7.06
C ARG A 45 4.71 4.06 -7.97
N THR A 46 4.77 4.65 -9.16
CA THR A 46 3.75 4.39 -10.17
C THR A 46 3.90 2.98 -10.77
N ALA A 47 2.83 2.45 -11.35
CA ALA A 47 2.87 1.16 -12.05
C ALA A 47 4.00 1.11 -13.09
N GLU A 48 4.14 2.16 -13.89
CA GLU A 48 5.18 2.28 -14.91
C GLU A 48 6.59 2.33 -14.33
N GLN A 49 6.79 3.01 -13.20
CA GLN A 49 8.10 3.06 -12.54
C GLN A 49 8.54 1.69 -12.04
N ILE A 50 7.61 0.88 -11.51
CA ILE A 50 7.90 -0.48 -11.07
C ILE A 50 8.24 -1.36 -12.28
N VAL A 51 7.45 -1.31 -13.34
CA VAL A 51 7.66 -2.06 -14.57
C VAL A 51 9.02 -1.70 -15.21
N SER A 52 9.32 -0.40 -15.32
CA SER A 52 10.62 0.05 -15.83
C SER A 52 11.80 -0.36 -14.94
N ALA A 53 11.59 -0.44 -13.63
CA ALA A 53 12.63 -0.91 -12.70
C ALA A 53 12.88 -2.41 -12.86
N LEU A 54 11.84 -3.22 -13.04
CA LEU A 54 11.96 -4.66 -13.36
C LEU A 54 12.78 -4.89 -14.63
N GLN A 55 12.51 -4.13 -15.69
CA GLN A 55 13.28 -4.20 -16.94
C GLN A 55 14.77 -3.89 -16.72
N ARG A 56 15.07 -2.85 -15.93
CA ARG A 56 16.46 -2.48 -15.60
C ARG A 56 17.17 -3.54 -14.76
N GLU A 57 16.43 -4.30 -13.94
CA GLU A 57 16.94 -5.43 -13.16
C GLU A 57 17.07 -6.72 -14.00
N GLY A 58 16.78 -6.68 -15.31
CA GLY A 58 16.91 -7.80 -16.22
C GLY A 58 15.77 -8.81 -16.18
N PHE A 59 14.61 -8.41 -15.65
CA PHE A 59 13.40 -9.21 -15.79
C PHE A 59 12.82 -9.08 -17.20
N ASP A 60 12.34 -10.19 -17.72
CA ASP A 60 11.58 -10.24 -18.98
C ASP A 60 10.23 -9.53 -18.79
N VAL A 61 10.11 -8.32 -19.31
CA VAL A 61 8.87 -7.56 -19.30
C VAL A 61 8.51 -7.26 -20.75
N ASP A 62 7.81 -8.20 -21.36
CA ASP A 62 7.44 -8.11 -22.76
C ASP A 62 6.17 -7.28 -22.94
N HIS A 63 6.15 -6.40 -23.93
CA HIS A 63 5.03 -5.57 -24.36
C HIS A 63 4.30 -4.84 -23.22
N PRO A 64 5.02 -4.05 -22.38
CA PRO A 64 4.37 -3.28 -21.33
C PRO A 64 3.46 -2.23 -21.97
N THR A 65 2.19 -2.29 -21.63
CA THR A 65 1.14 -1.41 -22.15
C THR A 65 0.44 -0.72 -20.98
N GLU A 66 0.35 0.59 -21.05
CA GLU A 66 -0.51 1.37 -20.17
C GLU A 66 -1.96 0.98 -20.48
N ALA A 67 -2.74 0.64 -19.46
CA ALA A 67 -4.08 0.11 -19.61
C ALA A 67 -5.05 0.61 -18.52
N THR A 68 -4.80 1.80 -17.97
CA THR A 68 -5.58 2.41 -16.89
C THR A 68 -7.03 2.58 -17.29
N ASP A 69 -7.30 3.18 -18.45
CA ASP A 69 -8.65 3.46 -18.90
C ASP A 69 -9.51 2.21 -19.03
N VAL A 70 -8.89 1.10 -19.49
CA VAL A 70 -9.60 -0.17 -19.71
C VAL A 70 -9.78 -0.95 -18.41
N ASN A 71 -8.72 -1.05 -17.59
CA ASN A 71 -8.75 -1.91 -16.41
C ASN A 71 -9.33 -1.20 -15.19
N CYS A 72 -9.02 0.08 -14.97
CA CYS A 72 -9.40 0.77 -13.76
C CYS A 72 -10.86 1.21 -13.73
N ALA A 73 -11.53 1.35 -14.87
CA ALA A 73 -12.96 1.67 -14.91
C ALA A 73 -13.83 0.65 -14.13
N GLN A 74 -13.45 -0.62 -14.15
CA GLN A 74 -14.16 -1.68 -13.43
C GLN A 74 -13.47 -2.06 -12.11
N ALA A 75 -12.14 -2.01 -12.06
CA ALA A 75 -11.37 -2.42 -10.89
C ALA A 75 -11.34 -1.35 -9.78
N GLY A 76 -11.56 -0.08 -10.11
CA GLY A 76 -11.41 1.05 -9.18
C GLY A 76 -9.95 1.38 -8.85
N CYS A 77 -9.00 0.96 -9.69
CA CYS A 77 -7.60 1.34 -9.58
C CYS A 77 -7.35 2.75 -10.13
N THR A 78 -6.17 3.29 -9.88
CA THR A 78 -5.73 4.61 -10.38
C THR A 78 -4.74 4.49 -11.53
N GLN A 79 -4.05 3.34 -11.62
CA GLN A 79 -3.10 3.04 -12.68
C GLN A 79 -3.09 1.54 -12.96
N ALA A 80 -2.90 1.16 -14.21
CA ALA A 80 -2.72 -0.21 -14.63
C ALA A 80 -1.68 -0.33 -15.75
N VAL A 81 -0.75 -1.27 -15.59
CA VAL A 81 0.15 -1.70 -16.67
C VAL A 81 -0.02 -3.19 -16.87
N VAL A 82 -0.21 -3.58 -18.12
CA VAL A 82 -0.34 -4.99 -18.55
C VAL A 82 0.87 -5.37 -19.37
N THR A 83 1.36 -6.57 -19.14
CA THR A 83 2.46 -7.21 -19.89
C THR A 83 2.04 -8.60 -20.34
N ASP A 84 2.84 -9.30 -21.11
CA ASP A 84 2.55 -10.70 -21.49
C ASP A 84 2.58 -11.66 -20.28
N ARG A 85 3.24 -11.27 -19.18
CA ARG A 85 3.49 -12.14 -18.03
C ARG A 85 2.66 -11.80 -16.80
N PHE A 86 2.33 -10.51 -16.62
CA PHE A 86 1.57 -10.03 -15.47
C PHE A 86 0.82 -8.74 -15.76
N ARG A 87 -0.17 -8.46 -14.95
CA ARG A 87 -0.81 -7.14 -14.85
C ARG A 87 -0.54 -6.56 -13.46
N LEU A 88 -0.19 -5.28 -13.40
CA LEU A 88 0.07 -4.53 -12.17
C LEU A 88 -0.94 -3.39 -12.09
N LEU A 89 -1.72 -3.36 -11.02
CA LEU A 89 -2.73 -2.33 -10.75
C LEU A 89 -2.37 -1.60 -9.47
N VAL A 90 -2.47 -0.27 -9.49
CA VAL A 90 -2.28 0.58 -8.31
C VAL A 90 -3.64 1.14 -7.89
N PHE A 91 -3.94 1.06 -6.61
CA PHE A 91 -5.22 1.48 -6.03
C PHE A 91 -5.07 2.73 -5.17
N PRO A 92 -6.15 3.48 -4.92
CA PRO A 92 -6.11 4.67 -4.06
C PRO A 92 -5.89 4.32 -2.58
N SER A 93 -6.11 3.07 -2.16
CA SER A 93 -5.91 2.61 -0.79
C SER A 93 -5.52 1.14 -0.72
N THR A 94 -4.85 0.75 0.37
CA THR A 94 -4.53 -0.65 0.67
C THR A 94 -5.78 -1.51 0.78
N GLY A 95 -6.86 -0.99 1.37
CA GLY A 95 -8.11 -1.73 1.51
C GLY A 95 -8.76 -2.05 0.17
N SER A 96 -8.78 -1.11 -0.80
CA SER A 96 -9.30 -1.37 -2.14
C SER A 96 -8.42 -2.36 -2.92
N ALA A 97 -7.09 -2.25 -2.81
CA ALA A 97 -6.16 -3.22 -3.39
C ALA A 97 -6.39 -4.63 -2.84
N GLN A 98 -6.53 -4.76 -1.53
CA GLN A 98 -6.75 -6.04 -0.85
C GLN A 98 -8.07 -6.69 -1.27
N THR A 99 -9.16 -5.92 -1.28
CA THR A 99 -10.49 -6.41 -1.67
C THR A 99 -10.49 -6.89 -3.12
N TYR A 100 -9.90 -6.10 -4.02
CA TYR A 100 -9.81 -6.48 -5.42
C TYR A 100 -8.93 -7.71 -5.63
N ALA A 101 -7.74 -7.73 -5.04
CA ALA A 101 -6.80 -8.85 -5.16
C ALA A 101 -7.41 -10.17 -4.68
N ALA A 102 -8.12 -10.16 -3.55
CA ALA A 102 -8.82 -11.34 -3.03
C ALA A 102 -9.92 -11.84 -3.97
N SER A 103 -10.64 -10.93 -4.63
CA SER A 103 -11.71 -11.30 -5.58
C SER A 103 -11.20 -11.85 -6.91
N GLN A 104 -9.94 -11.58 -7.26
CA GLN A 104 -9.32 -11.94 -8.54
C GLN A 104 -8.17 -12.94 -8.43
N ASP A 105 -7.98 -13.54 -7.26
CA ASP A 105 -6.84 -14.43 -6.96
C ASP A 105 -5.49 -13.81 -7.34
N MET A 106 -5.29 -12.55 -6.96
CA MET A 106 -4.07 -11.78 -7.21
C MET A 106 -3.26 -11.62 -5.93
N ARG A 107 -1.95 -11.43 -6.08
CA ARG A 107 -1.07 -11.06 -4.96
C ARG A 107 -1.17 -9.56 -4.69
N GLN A 108 -1.05 -9.16 -3.43
CA GLN A 108 -1.17 -7.75 -3.02
C GLN A 108 -0.03 -7.33 -2.09
N ILE A 109 0.47 -6.13 -2.31
CA ILE A 109 1.41 -5.42 -1.42
C ILE A 109 1.06 -3.94 -1.41
N GLU A 110 0.86 -3.36 -0.23
CA GLU A 110 0.45 -1.97 -0.06
C GLU A 110 -0.80 -1.64 -0.91
N THR A 111 -0.70 -0.69 -1.82
CA THR A 111 -1.76 -0.29 -2.75
C THR A 111 -1.71 -1.02 -4.09
N ILE A 112 -0.84 -2.01 -4.24
CA ILE A 112 -0.56 -2.68 -5.52
C ILE A 112 -1.14 -4.08 -5.53
N ALA A 113 -1.87 -4.44 -6.59
CA ALA A 113 -2.28 -5.80 -6.89
C ALA A 113 -1.58 -6.31 -8.16
N VAL A 114 -1.12 -7.56 -8.13
CA VAL A 114 -0.39 -8.19 -9.25
C VAL A 114 -1.03 -9.52 -9.59
N GLY A 115 -1.51 -9.64 -10.82
CA GLY A 115 -2.00 -10.90 -11.38
C GLY A 115 -1.04 -11.44 -12.42
N PHE A 116 -0.66 -12.70 -12.31
CA PHE A 116 0.23 -13.34 -13.26
C PHE A 116 -0.56 -14.08 -14.34
N ALA A 117 -0.03 -14.09 -15.57
CA ALA A 117 -0.59 -14.89 -16.63
C ALA A 117 -0.47 -16.39 -16.29
N PRO A 118 -1.46 -17.23 -16.65
CA PRO A 118 -1.44 -18.67 -16.33
C PRO A 118 -0.22 -19.42 -16.85
N VAL A 119 0.34 -18.95 -17.96
CA VAL A 119 1.53 -19.55 -18.61
C VAL A 119 2.83 -19.32 -17.83
N VAL A 120 2.86 -18.40 -16.87
CA VAL A 120 4.06 -18.10 -16.07
C VAL A 120 4.22 -19.18 -14.98
N PRO A 121 5.34 -19.93 -14.97
CA PRO A 121 5.60 -20.94 -13.94
C PRO A 121 5.69 -20.32 -12.54
N GLU A 122 5.29 -21.09 -11.51
CA GLU A 122 5.22 -20.60 -10.13
C GLU A 122 6.56 -20.03 -9.63
N ALA A 123 7.67 -20.72 -9.86
CA ALA A 123 9.00 -20.26 -9.48
C ALA A 123 9.36 -18.91 -10.13
N GLN A 124 8.85 -18.64 -11.33
CA GLN A 124 9.04 -17.37 -12.01
C GLN A 124 8.12 -16.29 -11.43
N ARG A 125 6.86 -16.61 -11.10
CA ARG A 125 5.94 -15.70 -10.39
C ARG A 125 6.53 -15.24 -9.06
N ASP A 126 7.15 -16.14 -8.31
CA ASP A 126 7.80 -15.82 -7.04
C ASP A 126 8.99 -14.86 -7.23
N ARG A 127 9.79 -15.05 -8.28
CA ARG A 127 10.89 -14.14 -8.60
C ARG A 127 10.38 -12.74 -8.92
N TYR A 128 9.36 -12.60 -9.77
CA TYR A 128 8.73 -11.30 -10.07
C TYR A 128 8.12 -10.69 -8.82
N TRP A 129 7.39 -11.48 -8.06
CA TRP A 129 6.75 -11.02 -6.84
C TRP A 129 7.74 -10.43 -5.84
N ASN A 130 8.82 -11.15 -5.57
CA ASN A 130 9.86 -10.69 -4.64
C ASN A 130 10.53 -9.40 -5.12
N ALA A 131 10.73 -9.24 -6.42
CA ALA A 131 11.25 -8.00 -6.99
C ALA A 131 10.23 -6.85 -6.85
N ILE A 132 8.96 -7.08 -7.17
CA ILE A 132 7.89 -6.08 -7.04
C ILE A 132 7.75 -5.63 -5.58
N VAL A 133 7.73 -6.55 -4.61
CA VAL A 133 7.65 -6.22 -3.18
C VAL A 133 8.82 -5.34 -2.75
N ARG A 134 10.01 -5.61 -3.22
CA ARG A 134 11.19 -4.79 -2.94
C ARG A 134 11.10 -3.41 -3.57
N LEU A 135 10.58 -3.32 -4.79
CA LEU A 135 10.44 -2.07 -5.54
C LEU A 135 9.26 -1.21 -5.05
N ALA A 136 8.25 -1.80 -4.43
CA ALA A 136 7.06 -1.11 -3.92
C ALA A 136 7.30 -0.39 -2.59
N ARG A 137 8.37 -0.72 -1.89
CA ARG A 137 8.79 -0.15 -0.60
C ARG A 137 9.81 0.97 -0.82
#